data_ee8c3a4ced4c6369e217682da107e5cb
#
_entry.id   ee8c3a4ced4c6369e217682da107e5cb
#
_cell.length_a   1.000
_cell.length_b   1.000
_cell.length_c   1.000
_cell.angle_alpha   90.00
_cell.angle_beta   90.00
_cell.angle_gamma   90.00
#
_symmetry.space_group_name_H-M   'P 1'
#
loop_
_entity.id
_entity.type
_entity.pdbx_description
1 polymer ?
#
loop_
_entity_poly.entity_id
_entity_poly.type
_entity_poly.pdbx_seq_one_letter_code
_entity_poly.pdbx_strand_id
1 'polypeptide(L)'
;MNLRLAALAVVFAGGWVLLSAPALPAGQQQMVLVERVKSQQVTDLSPHGDSMGDNLTLYNPIYDKDDKVLVGHNNGVCERIVVGSTWQCTWSITLDQGSLMLQGPYYDHKDTTMAIAGGTGIYLTVTGEVKVQARNEQRTEFNLIFTLVQ
;
A
#
# COMPACT_ATOMS: atom_id res chain seq x y z
N MET A 1 -63.82 1.37 -44.12
CA MET A 1 -62.50 1.98 -44.29
C MET A 1 -61.82 1.92 -42.96
N ASN A 2 -61.10 0.81 -42.69
CA ASN A 2 -60.53 0.53 -41.36
C ASN A 2 -59.04 0.90 -41.35
N LEU A 3 -58.71 1.95 -40.65
CA LEU A 3 -57.30 2.37 -40.40
C LEU A 3 -56.75 1.52 -39.27
N ARG A 4 -55.75 0.68 -39.54
CA ARG A 4 -54.96 -0.05 -38.52
C ARG A 4 -53.76 0.82 -38.16
N LEU A 5 -53.72 1.34 -36.92
CA LEU A 5 -52.50 1.91 -36.34
C LEU A 5 -51.52 0.79 -35.96
N ALA A 6 -50.34 0.80 -36.56
CA ALA A 6 -49.23 -0.05 -36.16
C ALA A 6 -48.43 0.71 -35.11
N ALA A 7 -48.34 0.14 -33.90
CA ALA A 7 -47.50 0.67 -32.83
C ALA A 7 -46.05 0.13 -33.07
N LEU A 8 -45.11 1.08 -33.25
CA LEU A 8 -43.67 0.76 -33.31
C LEU A 8 -43.13 0.68 -31.86
N ALA A 9 -42.76 -0.51 -31.44
CA ALA A 9 -42.03 -0.72 -30.20
C ALA A 9 -40.54 -0.43 -30.43
N VAL A 10 -40.01 0.62 -29.84
CA VAL A 10 -38.57 0.91 -29.82
C VAL A 10 -37.95 0.13 -28.67
N VAL A 11 -37.19 -0.91 -28.97
CA VAL A 11 -36.39 -1.67 -28.01
C VAL A 11 -35.07 -0.92 -27.79
N PHE A 12 -34.92 -0.27 -26.63
CA PHE A 12 -33.63 0.23 -26.19
C PHE A 12 -32.78 -0.93 -25.69
N ALA A 13 -31.85 -1.40 -26.50
CA ALA A 13 -30.80 -2.31 -26.09
C ALA A 13 -29.75 -1.50 -25.29
N GLY A 14 -29.96 -1.40 -23.96
CA GLY A 14 -28.98 -0.84 -23.05
C GLY A 14 -27.78 -1.77 -22.93
N GLY A 15 -26.75 -1.52 -23.74
CA GLY A 15 -25.47 -2.23 -23.61
C GLY A 15 -24.76 -1.82 -22.32
N TRP A 16 -24.66 -2.74 -21.37
CA TRP A 16 -23.79 -2.59 -20.20
C TRP A 16 -22.35 -2.72 -20.66
N VAL A 17 -21.62 -1.60 -20.72
CA VAL A 17 -20.17 -1.64 -20.91
C VAL A 17 -19.56 -2.09 -19.59
N LEU A 18 -19.21 -3.36 -19.49
CA LEU A 18 -18.40 -3.87 -18.39
C LEU A 18 -16.98 -3.32 -18.59
N LEU A 19 -16.63 -2.27 -17.85
CA LEU A 19 -15.26 -1.81 -17.71
C LEU A 19 -14.47 -2.90 -16.95
N SER A 20 -13.84 -3.80 -17.69
CA SER A 20 -12.89 -4.75 -17.11
C SER A 20 -11.65 -3.98 -16.64
N ALA A 21 -11.30 -4.12 -15.35
CA ALA A 21 -10.02 -3.65 -14.87
C ALA A 21 -8.89 -4.31 -15.67
N PRO A 22 -7.79 -3.60 -15.98
CA PRO A 22 -6.67 -4.21 -16.70
C PRO A 22 -6.13 -5.39 -15.89
N ALA A 23 -5.99 -6.54 -16.53
CA ALA A 23 -5.36 -7.71 -15.94
C ALA A 23 -3.86 -7.43 -15.71
N LEU A 24 -3.34 -7.87 -14.56
CA LEU A 24 -1.90 -7.81 -14.30
C LEU A 24 -1.14 -8.67 -15.31
N PRO A 25 0.07 -8.28 -15.72
CA PRO A 25 0.94 -9.14 -16.54
C PRO A 25 1.16 -10.51 -15.90
N ALA A 26 1.38 -11.54 -16.73
CA ALA A 26 1.65 -12.90 -16.25
C ALA A 26 2.86 -12.90 -15.29
N GLY A 27 2.72 -13.57 -14.14
CA GLY A 27 3.75 -13.61 -13.09
C GLY A 27 3.64 -12.47 -12.07
N GLN A 28 2.68 -11.56 -12.17
CA GLN A 28 2.42 -10.54 -11.17
C GLN A 28 1.21 -10.89 -10.31
N GLN A 29 1.35 -10.71 -9.00
CA GLN A 29 0.26 -10.82 -8.03
C GLN A 29 0.10 -9.52 -7.26
N GLN A 30 -1.14 -9.13 -6.96
CA GLN A 30 -1.42 -8.02 -6.07
C GLN A 30 -1.82 -8.56 -4.69
N MET A 31 -1.22 -8.00 -3.64
CA MET A 31 -1.61 -8.21 -2.25
C MET A 31 -1.88 -6.87 -1.60
N VAL A 32 -2.97 -6.75 -0.86
CA VAL A 32 -3.32 -5.53 -0.11
C VAL A 32 -3.39 -5.86 1.36
N LEU A 33 -2.67 -5.08 2.16
CA LEU A 33 -2.70 -5.13 3.63
C LEU A 33 -3.01 -3.74 4.17
N VAL A 34 -3.46 -3.67 5.41
CA VAL A 34 -3.74 -2.40 6.10
C VAL A 34 -2.81 -2.28 7.30
N GLU A 35 -2.06 -1.18 7.36
CA GLU A 35 -1.27 -0.79 8.53
C GLU A 35 -2.01 0.25 9.34
N ARG A 36 -2.05 0.07 10.67
CA ARG A 36 -2.51 1.07 11.63
C ARG A 36 -1.34 1.54 12.48
N VAL A 37 -1.05 2.84 12.45
CA VAL A 37 0.03 3.40 13.28
C VAL A 37 -0.35 3.31 14.74
N LYS A 38 0.43 2.58 15.53
CA LYS A 38 0.24 2.37 16.96
C LYS A 38 1.46 2.70 17.79
N SER A 39 2.65 2.37 17.29
CA SER A 39 3.90 2.59 17.98
C SER A 39 4.96 3.10 17.02
N GLN A 40 5.31 4.36 17.19
CA GLN A 40 6.43 4.97 16.47
C GLN A 40 7.09 6.01 17.37
N GLN A 41 8.40 6.15 17.23
CA GLN A 41 9.20 7.07 18.01
C GLN A 41 10.27 7.71 17.13
N VAL A 42 10.38 9.03 17.24
CA VAL A 42 11.51 9.78 16.67
C VAL A 42 12.57 9.94 17.75
N THR A 43 13.81 9.56 17.41
CA THR A 43 14.99 9.94 18.19
C THR A 43 15.56 11.20 17.56
N ASP A 44 15.36 12.32 18.26
CA ASP A 44 15.82 13.65 17.88
C ASP A 44 17.31 13.78 18.19
N LEU A 45 18.13 13.85 17.16
CA LEU A 45 19.56 14.04 17.25
C LEU A 45 19.91 15.54 17.23
N SER A 46 21.17 15.86 17.45
CA SER A 46 21.63 17.26 17.35
C SER A 46 21.84 17.66 15.88
N PRO A 47 21.39 18.86 15.45
CA PRO A 47 20.69 19.90 16.24
C PRO A 47 19.24 19.53 16.54
N HIS A 48 18.72 19.86 17.72
CA HIS A 48 17.36 19.52 18.13
C HIS A 48 16.28 20.13 17.23
N GLY A 49 15.18 19.41 17.10
CA GLY A 49 14.10 19.66 16.15
C GLY A 49 14.24 18.77 14.91
N ASP A 50 13.35 18.91 13.93
CA ASP A 50 13.42 18.09 12.71
C ASP A 50 14.75 18.36 11.98
N SER A 51 15.66 17.39 12.02
CA SER A 51 17.01 17.52 11.48
C SER A 51 17.43 16.29 10.66
N MET A 52 18.35 16.50 9.72
CA MET A 52 18.96 15.41 8.97
C MET A 52 19.68 14.45 9.92
N GLY A 53 19.43 13.14 9.77
CA GLY A 53 19.99 12.09 10.61
C GLY A 53 19.07 11.65 11.74
N ASP A 54 18.00 12.37 12.07
CA ASP A 54 17.00 11.89 13.03
C ASP A 54 16.48 10.52 12.65
N ASN A 55 16.21 9.69 13.65
CA ASN A 55 15.77 8.33 13.43
C ASN A 55 14.33 8.13 13.86
N LEU A 56 13.52 7.54 12.98
CA LEU A 56 12.19 7.05 13.28
C LEU A 56 12.22 5.53 13.41
N THR A 57 11.76 5.02 14.54
CA THR A 57 11.51 3.59 14.73
C THR A 57 10.02 3.34 14.83
N LEU A 58 9.55 2.22 14.27
CA LEU A 58 8.15 1.86 14.30
C LEU A 58 7.92 0.36 14.51
N TYR A 59 6.79 0.05 15.16
CA TYR A 59 6.25 -1.29 15.31
C TYR A 59 4.72 -1.21 15.24
N ASN A 60 4.15 -1.51 14.08
CA ASN A 60 2.74 -1.30 13.82
C ASN A 60 2.04 -2.63 13.45
N PRO A 61 0.79 -2.85 13.89
CA PRO A 61 0.00 -4.00 13.47
C PRO A 61 -0.41 -3.89 12.01
N ILE A 62 -0.39 -5.05 11.34
CA ILE A 62 -0.84 -5.25 9.96
C ILE A 62 -2.11 -6.09 9.96
N TYR A 63 -3.12 -5.62 9.26
CA TYR A 63 -4.41 -6.26 9.08
C TYR A 63 -4.60 -6.72 7.64
N ASP A 64 -5.57 -7.61 7.45
CA ASP A 64 -6.02 -8.04 6.13
C ASP A 64 -6.57 -6.88 5.30
N LYS A 65 -6.85 -7.12 4.01
CA LYS A 65 -7.38 -6.11 3.08
C LYS A 65 -8.71 -5.48 3.53
N ASP A 66 -9.50 -6.20 4.34
CA ASP A 66 -10.79 -5.75 4.86
C ASP A 66 -10.65 -5.04 6.22
N ASP A 67 -9.40 -4.88 6.70
CA ASP A 67 -9.05 -4.20 7.95
C ASP A 67 -9.71 -4.82 9.20
N LYS A 68 -9.87 -6.16 9.20
CA LYS A 68 -10.60 -6.90 10.23
C LYS A 68 -9.73 -7.87 11.03
N VAL A 69 -8.84 -8.59 10.36
CA VAL A 69 -8.02 -9.65 10.96
C VAL A 69 -6.58 -9.18 11.06
N LEU A 70 -6.01 -9.23 12.27
CA LEU A 70 -4.58 -9.01 12.48
C LEU A 70 -3.82 -10.16 11.82
N VAL A 71 -2.94 -9.85 10.87
CA VAL A 71 -2.19 -10.85 10.10
C VAL A 71 -0.69 -10.73 10.27
N GLY A 72 -0.20 -9.70 10.96
CA GLY A 72 1.22 -9.50 11.18
C GLY A 72 1.59 -8.15 11.75
N HIS A 73 2.86 -7.77 11.56
CA HIS A 73 3.42 -6.51 12.03
C HIS A 73 4.40 -5.92 11.02
N ASN A 74 4.48 -4.59 11.01
CA ASN A 74 5.54 -3.84 10.35
C ASN A 74 6.56 -3.39 11.40
N ASN A 75 7.81 -3.81 11.25
CA ASN A 75 8.95 -3.33 12.04
C ASN A 75 9.80 -2.44 11.13
N GLY A 76 10.12 -1.24 11.53
CA GLY A 76 10.84 -0.35 10.65
C GLY A 76 11.76 0.63 11.35
N VAL A 77 12.77 1.02 10.58
CA VAL A 77 13.65 2.15 10.91
C VAL A 77 13.72 3.06 9.72
N CYS A 78 13.75 4.36 9.97
CA CYS A 78 13.92 5.39 8.95
C CYS A 78 14.91 6.44 9.44
N GLU A 79 15.66 7.02 8.53
CA GLU A 79 16.53 8.16 8.76
C GLU A 79 15.99 9.38 8.03
N ARG A 80 15.95 10.54 8.68
CA ARG A 80 15.56 11.81 8.06
C ARG A 80 16.62 12.25 7.05
N ILE A 81 16.25 12.29 5.78
CA ILE A 81 17.14 12.71 4.70
C ILE A 81 16.88 14.15 4.27
N VAL A 82 15.59 14.54 4.23
CA VAL A 82 15.18 15.92 3.91
C VAL A 82 14.22 16.41 4.98
N VAL A 83 14.62 17.43 5.70
CA VAL A 83 13.85 18.06 6.78
C VAL A 83 12.46 18.46 6.28
N GLY A 84 11.41 18.12 7.03
CA GLY A 84 10.02 18.42 6.73
C GLY A 84 9.44 17.69 5.52
N SER A 85 10.15 16.67 4.99
CA SER A 85 9.72 16.04 3.74
C SER A 85 9.98 14.53 3.66
N THR A 86 11.24 14.08 3.81
CA THR A 86 11.62 12.74 3.37
C THR A 86 12.41 11.99 4.40
N TRP A 87 12.00 10.76 4.64
CA TRP A 87 12.74 9.72 5.35
C TRP A 87 13.23 8.66 4.37
N GLN A 88 14.40 8.09 4.59
CA GLN A 88 14.84 6.85 3.96
C GLN A 88 14.56 5.70 4.93
N CYS A 89 13.77 4.72 4.50
CA CYS A 89 13.26 3.67 5.37
C CYS A 89 13.72 2.28 4.94
N THR A 90 13.87 1.42 5.96
CA THR A 90 13.91 -0.03 5.81
C THR A 90 12.86 -0.62 6.74
N TRP A 91 11.90 -1.37 6.16
CA TRP A 91 10.80 -2.01 6.88
C TRP A 91 10.82 -3.52 6.70
N SER A 92 10.27 -4.23 7.67
CA SER A 92 10.03 -5.67 7.61
C SER A 92 8.56 -5.94 7.92
N ILE A 93 7.81 -6.37 6.91
CA ILE A 93 6.44 -6.84 7.07
C ILE A 93 6.51 -8.31 7.42
N THR A 94 6.29 -8.65 8.69
CA THR A 94 6.30 -10.03 9.21
C THR A 94 4.89 -10.58 9.24
N LEU A 95 4.67 -11.66 8.51
CA LEU A 95 3.41 -12.41 8.41
C LEU A 95 3.62 -13.86 8.83
N ASP A 96 2.56 -14.63 9.06
CA ASP A 96 2.65 -16.03 9.51
C ASP A 96 3.47 -16.92 8.57
N GLN A 97 3.44 -16.67 7.26
CA GLN A 97 4.08 -17.51 6.25
C GLN A 97 5.46 -17.01 5.82
N GLY A 98 5.95 -15.92 6.38
CA GLY A 98 7.24 -15.32 6.04
C GLY A 98 7.21 -13.80 6.16
N SER A 99 8.29 -13.16 5.73
CA SER A 99 8.43 -11.71 5.78
C SER A 99 8.82 -11.11 4.43
N LEU A 100 8.48 -9.83 4.25
CA LEU A 100 8.90 -9.00 3.13
C LEU A 100 9.76 -7.86 3.65
N MET A 101 10.97 -7.69 3.09
CA MET A 101 11.83 -6.55 3.36
C MET A 101 11.54 -5.43 2.35
N LEU A 102 11.26 -4.24 2.83
CA LEU A 102 10.96 -3.06 2.03
C LEU A 102 12.04 -2.00 2.22
N GLN A 103 12.43 -1.34 1.15
CA GLN A 103 13.41 -0.26 1.20
C GLN A 103 13.01 0.86 0.24
N GLY A 104 13.09 2.11 0.72
CA GLY A 104 12.79 3.27 -0.11
C GLY A 104 12.43 4.51 0.68
N PRO A 105 12.07 5.59 -0.03
CA PRO A 105 11.67 6.83 0.60
C PRO A 105 10.28 6.71 1.24
N TYR A 106 10.09 7.37 2.38
CA TYR A 106 8.79 7.66 2.97
C TYR A 106 8.63 9.17 3.09
N TYR A 107 7.46 9.68 2.66
CA TYR A 107 7.19 11.11 2.63
C TYR A 107 6.18 11.53 3.69
N ASP A 108 6.42 12.69 4.32
CA ASP A 108 5.54 13.20 5.38
C ASP A 108 4.13 13.50 4.87
N HIS A 109 3.99 14.00 3.62
CA HIS A 109 2.75 14.60 3.14
C HIS A 109 2.18 13.97 1.85
N LYS A 110 2.77 12.90 1.33
CA LYS A 110 2.28 12.21 0.13
C LYS A 110 2.48 10.70 0.22
N ASP A 111 1.80 9.97 -0.64
CA ASP A 111 2.01 8.54 -0.82
C ASP A 111 3.42 8.25 -1.34
N THR A 112 3.91 7.07 -1.06
CA THR A 112 5.22 6.60 -1.52
C THR A 112 5.14 5.23 -2.16
N THR A 113 6.17 4.89 -2.93
CA THR A 113 6.43 3.53 -3.41
C THR A 113 7.81 3.10 -2.91
N MET A 114 7.88 1.91 -2.33
CA MET A 114 9.12 1.30 -1.86
C MET A 114 9.38 0.00 -2.61
N ALA A 115 10.66 -0.31 -2.83
CA ALA A 115 11.06 -1.58 -3.43
C ALA A 115 10.93 -2.73 -2.42
N ILE A 116 10.59 -3.93 -2.91
CA ILE A 116 10.76 -5.18 -2.16
C ILE A 116 12.22 -5.60 -2.32
N ALA A 117 13.00 -5.48 -1.24
CA ALA A 117 14.44 -5.76 -1.22
C ALA A 117 14.75 -7.23 -0.92
N GLY A 118 13.75 -8.03 -0.59
CA GLY A 118 13.88 -9.46 -0.30
C GLY A 118 12.72 -9.97 0.54
N GLY A 119 12.77 -11.27 0.88
CA GLY A 119 11.77 -11.90 1.71
C GLY A 119 12.25 -13.22 2.32
N THR A 120 11.40 -13.80 3.16
CA THR A 120 11.60 -15.12 3.78
C THR A 120 10.34 -15.98 3.62
N GLY A 121 10.44 -17.28 3.90
CA GLY A 121 9.33 -18.20 3.79
C GLY A 121 8.78 -18.26 2.36
N ILE A 122 7.47 -18.12 2.19
CA ILE A 122 6.86 -18.14 0.85
C ILE A 122 7.25 -16.93 -0.01
N TYR A 123 7.86 -15.89 0.57
CA TYR A 123 8.30 -14.66 -0.11
C TYR A 123 9.81 -14.69 -0.48
N LEU A 124 10.50 -15.82 -0.33
CA LEU A 124 11.96 -15.91 -0.48
C LEU A 124 12.49 -15.39 -1.83
N THR A 125 11.74 -15.62 -2.91
CA THR A 125 12.14 -15.22 -4.27
C THR A 125 11.34 -14.06 -4.83
N VAL A 126 10.46 -13.47 -4.00
CA VAL A 126 9.58 -12.39 -4.43
C VAL A 126 10.37 -11.10 -4.58
N THR A 127 10.12 -10.41 -5.71
CA THR A 127 10.55 -9.04 -5.99
C THR A 127 9.34 -8.16 -6.27
N GLY A 128 9.55 -6.88 -6.54
CA GLY A 128 8.48 -5.96 -6.89
C GLY A 128 8.49 -4.70 -6.04
N GLU A 129 7.30 -4.18 -5.78
CA GLU A 129 7.14 -2.91 -5.06
C GLU A 129 5.90 -2.89 -4.17
N VAL A 130 5.88 -1.96 -3.23
CA VAL A 130 4.72 -1.64 -2.41
C VAL A 130 4.40 -0.16 -2.52
N LYS A 131 3.15 0.16 -2.86
CA LYS A 131 2.62 1.52 -2.70
C LYS A 131 2.07 1.65 -1.28
N VAL A 132 2.58 2.63 -0.53
CA VAL A 132 2.13 3.03 0.81
C VAL A 132 1.19 4.21 0.64
N GLN A 133 -0.10 3.98 0.76
CA GLN A 133 -1.15 4.95 0.50
C GLN A 133 -1.88 5.30 1.78
N ALA A 134 -1.89 6.58 2.15
CA ALA A 134 -2.65 7.04 3.32
C ALA A 134 -4.15 6.86 3.11
N ARG A 135 -4.85 6.35 4.14
CA ARG A 135 -6.31 6.16 4.18
C ARG A 135 -7.03 7.34 4.84
N ASN A 136 -6.30 8.18 5.57
CA ASN A 136 -6.83 9.35 6.24
C ASN A 136 -5.82 10.52 6.18
N GLU A 137 -6.30 11.74 6.40
CA GLU A 137 -5.50 12.97 6.37
C GLU A 137 -4.45 13.00 7.48
N GLN A 138 -4.73 12.39 8.63
CA GLN A 138 -3.83 12.31 9.77
C GLN A 138 -2.67 11.32 9.55
N ARG A 139 -2.72 10.53 8.45
CA ARG A 139 -1.71 9.53 8.08
C ARG A 139 -1.43 8.54 9.22
N THR A 140 -2.49 8.09 9.87
CA THR A 140 -2.45 7.06 10.94
C THR A 140 -2.89 5.68 10.47
N GLU A 141 -3.38 5.58 9.24
CA GLU A 141 -3.78 4.34 8.59
C GLU A 141 -3.32 4.34 7.13
N PHE A 142 -2.81 3.20 6.67
CA PHE A 142 -2.28 3.06 5.31
C PHE A 142 -2.76 1.78 4.66
N ASN A 143 -3.06 1.84 3.35
CA ASN A 143 -3.07 0.67 2.50
C ASN A 143 -1.63 0.41 2.05
N LEU A 144 -1.15 -0.81 2.26
CA LEU A 144 0.08 -1.34 1.68
C LEU A 144 -0.32 -2.19 0.48
N ILE A 145 -0.15 -1.64 -0.72
CA ILE A 145 -0.57 -2.26 -1.98
C ILE A 145 0.68 -2.82 -2.66
N PHE A 146 0.88 -4.13 -2.50
CA PHE A 146 2.01 -4.84 -3.06
C PHE A 146 1.73 -5.27 -4.51
N THR A 147 2.71 -5.07 -5.37
CA THR A 147 2.83 -5.72 -6.68
C THR A 147 4.00 -6.70 -6.59
N LEU A 148 3.67 -7.98 -6.45
CA LEU A 148 4.63 -9.07 -6.26
C LEU A 148 4.96 -9.71 -7.61
N VAL A 149 6.24 -9.97 -7.85
CA VAL A 149 6.76 -10.68 -9.04
C VAL A 149 7.53 -11.90 -8.55
N GLN A 150 7.16 -13.07 -9.07
CA GLN A 150 7.83 -14.36 -8.82
C GLN A 150 8.37 -14.95 -10.10
#